data_7f0a2dfea7da0c3cdb39381f334c2ea9
#
_entry.id   7f0a2dfea7da0c3cdb39381f334c2ea9
#
_cell.length_a   1.000
_cell.length_b   1.000
_cell.length_c   1.000
_cell.angle_alpha   90.00
_cell.angle_beta   90.00
_cell.angle_gamma   90.00
#
_symmetry.space_group_name_H-M   'P 1'
#
loop_
_entity.id
_entity.type
_entity.pdbx_description
1 polymer ?
#
loop_
_entity_poly.entity_id
_entity_poly.type
_entity_poly.pdbx_seq_one_letter_code
_entity_poly.pdbx_strand_id
1 'polypeptide(L)'
;TLWQRPLVTVKIEGQIKEALLDTGADDTVLEDXNLPGKWXPKMIGGIGGFIKVRQYDQISIEICGKKAIGTVLVGPTPVNIIGRNMLVQXGCTLNF
;
A
#
# COMPACT_ATOMS: atom_id res chain seq x y z
N THR A 1 -17.76 11.02 -3.82
CA THR A 1 -17.49 12.39 -3.41
C THR A 1 -16.03 12.58 -3.09
N LEU A 2 -15.61 13.82 -3.05
CA LEU A 2 -14.21 14.12 -2.76
C LEU A 2 -13.88 14.04 -1.28
N TRP A 3 -14.88 13.92 -0.46
CA TRP A 3 -14.68 13.79 0.98
C TRP A 3 -14.18 12.42 1.37
N GLN A 4 -14.53 11.43 0.59
CA GLN A 4 -14.25 10.07 0.94
C GLN A 4 -13.19 9.51 0.02
N ARG A 5 -12.19 8.90 0.61
CA ARG A 5 -11.18 8.20 -0.18
C ARG A 5 -11.70 6.82 -0.55
N PRO A 6 -11.38 6.35 -1.74
CA PRO A 6 -11.85 5.02 -2.13
C PRO A 6 -11.24 3.94 -1.25
N LEU A 7 -12.10 3.18 -0.61
CA LEU A 7 -11.68 2.07 0.24
C LEU A 7 -11.99 0.80 -0.52
N VAL A 8 -10.99 -0.02 -0.76
CA VAL A 8 -11.15 -1.23 -1.54
C VAL A 8 -10.58 -2.42 -0.80
N THR A 9 -10.99 -3.59 -1.22
CA THR A 9 -10.44 -4.82 -0.70
C THR A 9 -9.27 -5.24 -1.57
N VAL A 10 -8.16 -5.53 -0.94
CA VAL A 10 -6.99 -6.02 -1.65
C VAL A 10 -6.59 -7.36 -1.07
N LYS A 11 -5.93 -8.15 -1.91
CA LYS A 11 -5.43 -9.45 -1.48
C LYS A 11 -3.91 -9.42 -1.60
N ILE A 12 -3.26 -9.68 -0.50
CA ILE A 12 -1.81 -9.63 -0.48
C ILE A 12 -1.28 -10.88 0.19
N GLU A 13 -0.53 -11.67 -0.57
CA GLU A 13 0.07 -12.90 -0.08
C GLU A 13 -0.95 -13.78 0.64
N GLY A 14 -2.13 -13.92 0.04
CA GLY A 14 -3.18 -14.76 0.60
C GLY A 14 -4.00 -14.13 1.69
N GLN A 15 -3.71 -12.91 2.06
CA GLN A 15 -4.44 -12.21 3.11
C GLN A 15 -5.32 -11.13 2.51
N ILE A 16 -6.54 -11.02 3.00
CA ILE A 16 -7.47 -10.02 2.51
C ILE A 16 -7.47 -8.84 3.48
N LYS A 17 -7.27 -7.65 2.94
CA LYS A 17 -7.23 -6.44 3.74
C LYS A 17 -7.97 -5.32 3.04
N GLU A 18 -8.42 -4.35 3.80
CA GLU A 18 -9.01 -3.13 3.23
C GLU A 18 -7.95 -2.05 3.19
N ALA A 19 -7.96 -1.28 2.12
CA ALA A 19 -6.97 -0.24 1.95
C ALA A 19 -7.56 0.93 1.18
N LEU A 20 -6.98 2.09 1.38
CA LEU A 20 -7.38 3.29 0.65
C LEU A 20 -6.53 3.42 -0.60
N LEU A 21 -7.17 3.75 -1.71
CA LEU A 21 -6.44 4.10 -2.92
C LEU A 21 -6.08 5.57 -2.83
N ASP A 22 -4.79 5.84 -2.77
CA ASP A 22 -4.33 7.20 -2.53
C ASP A 22 -3.32 7.60 -3.60
N THR A 23 -3.78 8.34 -4.61
CA THR A 23 -2.89 8.77 -5.68
C THR A 23 -1.90 9.83 -5.21
N GLY A 24 -2.12 10.40 -4.05
CA GLY A 24 -1.16 11.33 -3.48
C GLY A 24 0.00 10.66 -2.77
N ALA A 25 -0.07 9.36 -2.58
CA ALA A 25 1.00 8.62 -1.93
C ALA A 25 1.84 7.91 -2.98
N ASP A 26 3.15 8.05 -2.85
CA ASP A 26 4.05 7.36 -3.78
C ASP A 26 4.14 5.88 -3.49
N ASP A 27 4.09 5.51 -2.24
CA ASP A 27 4.35 4.15 -1.81
C ASP A 27 3.11 3.52 -1.21
N THR A 28 3.11 2.19 -1.21
CA THR A 28 2.07 1.40 -0.58
C THR A 28 2.52 1.07 0.84
N VAL A 29 1.69 1.41 1.82
CA VAL A 29 2.03 1.20 3.22
C VAL A 29 0.90 0.42 3.88
N LEU A 30 1.25 -0.70 4.48
CA LEU A 30 0.28 -1.57 5.12
C LEU A 30 0.55 -1.69 6.60
N GLU A 31 -0.51 -1.82 7.35
CA GLU A 31 -0.42 -2.08 8.77
C GLU A 31 -0.13 -3.56 8.97
N ASP A 32 0.96 -3.83 9.60
CA ASP A 32 1.29 -5.18 10.06
C ASP A 32 0.83 -6.34 9.18
N UNK A 33 1.48 -6.72 8.41
CA UNK A 33 1.17 -7.71 7.68
C UNK A 33 2.25 -8.57 7.78
N ASN A 34 2.11 -9.82 7.84
CA ASN A 34 3.15 -10.84 7.81
C ASN A 34 3.50 -11.19 6.38
N LEU A 35 4.55 -10.64 5.90
CA LEU A 35 4.96 -10.87 4.53
C LEU A 35 6.21 -11.74 4.49
N PRO A 36 6.33 -12.57 3.46
CA PRO A 36 7.50 -13.43 3.33
C PRO A 36 8.69 -12.68 2.76
N GLY A 37 9.88 -13.17 3.02
CA GLY A 37 11.07 -12.66 2.39
C GLY A 37 11.81 -11.66 3.22
N LYS A 38 12.79 -11.05 2.60
CA LYS A 38 13.66 -10.10 3.28
C LYS A 38 13.08 -8.70 3.23
N TRP A 39 13.49 -7.93 4.20
CA TRP A 39 13.03 -6.55 4.27
C TRP A 39 14.15 -5.66 4.78
N UNK A 40 13.94 -4.42 4.51
CA UNK A 40 14.87 -3.60 4.89
C UNK A 40 14.20 -2.60 5.61
N PRO A 41 14.80 -2.03 6.60
CA PRO A 41 14.17 -0.94 7.33
C PRO A 41 14.19 0.36 6.55
N LYS A 42 13.14 1.14 6.77
CA LYS A 42 13.02 2.42 6.09
C LYS A 42 12.25 3.38 6.98
N MET A 43 12.51 4.67 6.84
CA MET A 43 11.79 5.71 7.56
C MET A 43 10.95 6.49 6.56
N ILE A 44 9.69 6.69 6.89
CA ILE A 44 8.80 7.46 6.03
C ILE A 44 8.03 8.48 6.85
N GLY A 45 7.45 9.44 6.14
CA GLY A 45 6.71 10.51 6.77
C GLY A 45 7.50 11.79 6.78
N GLY A 46 7.50 12.48 7.89
CA GLY A 46 8.27 13.72 8.02
C GLY A 46 7.51 14.85 8.66
N ILE A 47 6.20 14.86 8.49
CA ILE A 47 5.40 15.88 9.14
C ILE A 47 4.95 15.33 10.48
N GLY A 48 5.42 15.94 11.54
CA GLY A 48 5.12 15.44 12.87
C GLY A 48 5.98 14.27 13.28
N GLY A 49 6.95 13.90 12.45
CA GLY A 49 7.87 12.83 12.77
C GLY A 49 7.89 11.76 11.71
N PHE A 50 8.81 10.84 11.86
CA PHE A 50 8.94 9.72 10.94
C PHE A 50 8.47 8.45 11.60
N ILE A 51 7.99 7.51 10.79
CA ILE A 51 7.72 6.17 11.29
C ILE A 51 8.69 5.20 10.63
N LYS A 52 9.03 4.18 11.39
CA LYS A 52 9.93 3.15 10.89
C LYS A 52 9.10 2.01 10.32
N VAL A 53 9.40 1.64 9.09
CA VAL A 53 8.65 0.60 8.42
C VAL A 53 9.61 -0.43 7.88
N ARG A 54 9.07 -1.58 7.52
CA ARG A 54 9.83 -2.63 6.87
C ARG A 54 9.53 -2.58 5.38
N GLN A 55 10.56 -2.53 4.57
CA GLN A 55 10.39 -2.48 3.13
C GLN A 55 10.56 -3.87 2.55
N TYR A 56 9.51 -4.37 1.94
CA TYR A 56 9.54 -5.65 1.23
C TYR A 56 9.47 -5.37 -0.25
N ASP A 57 10.31 -6.02 -1.03
CA ASP A 57 10.33 -5.84 -2.47
C ASP A 57 9.64 -7.00 -3.18
N GLN A 58 9.12 -6.71 -4.35
CA GLN A 58 8.51 -7.72 -5.22
C GLN A 58 7.41 -8.51 -4.52
N ILE A 59 6.51 -7.77 -3.91
CA ILE A 59 5.36 -8.37 -3.25
C ILE A 59 4.18 -8.31 -4.22
N SER A 60 3.51 -9.43 -4.37
CA SER A 60 2.34 -9.52 -5.23
C SER A 60 1.10 -9.09 -4.47
N ILE A 61 0.34 -8.20 -5.07
CA ILE A 61 -0.88 -7.71 -4.45
C ILE A 61 -1.96 -7.64 -5.52
N GLU A 62 -3.16 -8.03 -5.15
CA GLU A 62 -4.28 -7.99 -6.09
C GLU A 62 -5.23 -6.87 -5.68
N ILE A 63 -5.45 -5.95 -6.61
CA ILE A 63 -6.28 -4.77 -6.38
C ILE A 63 -7.29 -4.69 -7.49
N CYS A 64 -8.57 -4.61 -7.13
CA CYS A 64 -9.64 -4.48 -8.13
C CYS A 64 -9.59 -5.62 -9.15
N GLY A 65 -9.23 -6.80 -8.70
CA GLY A 65 -9.14 -7.96 -9.58
C GLY A 65 -7.91 -8.01 -10.46
N LYS A 66 -7.00 -7.07 -10.30
CA LYS A 66 -5.79 -7.02 -11.09
C LYS A 66 -4.59 -7.19 -10.19
N LYS A 67 -3.57 -7.86 -10.69
CA LYS A 67 -2.37 -8.10 -9.92
C LYS A 67 -1.30 -7.06 -10.20
N ALA A 68 -0.61 -6.68 -9.15
CA ALA A 68 0.54 -5.80 -9.25
C ALA A 68 1.66 -6.39 -8.41
N ILE A 69 2.88 -6.05 -8.75
CA ILE A 69 4.03 -6.51 -8.00
C ILE A 69 4.91 -5.30 -7.73
N GLY A 70 5.32 -5.14 -6.50
CA GLY A 70 6.19 -4.02 -6.20
C GLY A 70 6.56 -3.97 -4.74
N THR A 71 7.08 -2.83 -4.35
CA THR A 71 7.52 -2.63 -2.98
C THR A 71 6.33 -2.33 -2.08
N VAL A 72 6.30 -2.99 -0.94
CA VAL A 72 5.29 -2.77 0.08
C VAL A 72 6.00 -2.42 1.38
N LEU A 73 5.55 -1.37 2.02
CA LEU A 73 6.07 -0.96 3.31
C LEU A 73 5.10 -1.40 4.39
N VAL A 74 5.62 -1.95 5.46
CA VAL A 74 4.80 -2.43 6.57
C VAL A 74 5.20 -1.73 7.84
N GLY A 75 4.25 -1.10 8.49
CA GLY A 75 4.55 -0.39 9.73
C GLY A 75 3.30 0.15 10.39
N PRO A 76 3.49 0.95 11.43
CA PRO A 76 2.37 1.45 12.24
C PRO A 76 1.62 2.58 11.57
N THR A 77 1.00 2.28 10.45
CA THR A 77 0.18 3.26 9.76
C THR A 77 -1.26 3.18 10.27
N PRO A 78 -1.96 4.30 10.40
CA PRO A 78 -3.34 4.25 10.86
C PRO A 78 -4.28 3.56 9.90
N VAL A 79 -3.95 3.58 8.61
CA VAL A 79 -4.76 2.87 7.62
C VAL A 79 -3.84 2.28 6.58
N ASN A 80 -4.33 1.24 5.92
CA ASN A 80 -3.61 0.68 4.78
C ASN A 80 -3.78 1.60 3.59
N ILE A 81 -2.69 1.88 2.90
CA ILE A 81 -2.69 2.81 1.77
C ILE A 81 -2.06 2.14 0.57
N ILE A 82 -2.76 2.19 -0.55
CA ILE A 82 -2.22 1.74 -1.82
C ILE A 82 -1.76 2.98 -2.58
N GLY A 83 -0.48 3.08 -2.82
CA GLY A 83 0.10 4.24 -3.47
C GLY A 83 0.25 4.06 -4.96
N ARG A 84 0.82 5.07 -5.60
CA ARG A 84 0.95 5.08 -7.05
C ARG A 84 1.80 3.94 -7.59
N ASN A 85 2.76 3.48 -6.81
CA ASN A 85 3.63 2.41 -7.30
C ASN A 85 2.84 1.16 -7.68
N MET A 86 1.70 0.95 -7.05
CA MET A 86 0.83 -0.18 -7.38
C MET A 86 -0.28 0.23 -8.34
N LEU A 87 -0.83 1.42 -8.15
CA LEU A 87 -1.99 1.84 -8.93
C LEU A 87 -1.70 1.94 -10.42
N VAL A 88 -0.49 2.39 -10.79
CA VAL A 88 -0.15 2.49 -12.21
C VAL A 88 -0.07 1.13 -12.86
N GLN A 89 0.33 0.22 -12.13
CA GLN A 89 0.37 -1.12 -12.70
C GLN A 89 -1.01 -1.66 -12.96
N UNK A 90 -2.01 -1.52 -11.87
CA UNK A 90 -3.01 -1.98 -12.01
C UNK A 90 -3.74 -1.46 -12.89
N GLY A 91 -3.55 -0.57 -13.61
CA GLY A 91 -4.36 0.16 -14.54
C GLY A 91 -5.61 0.77 -13.93
N CYS A 92 -5.60 0.90 -12.63
CA CYS A 92 -6.71 1.53 -11.92
C CYS A 92 -6.56 3.03 -12.05
N THR A 93 -7.43 3.66 -12.78
CA THR A 93 -7.45 5.12 -12.85
C THR A 93 -8.54 5.63 -11.93
N LEU A 94 -8.22 6.65 -11.19
CA LEU A 94 -9.18 7.26 -10.29
C LEU A 94 -9.66 8.55 -10.92
N ASN A 95 -10.90 8.55 -11.36
CA ASN A 95 -11.49 9.70 -12.01
C ASN A 95 -12.60 10.25 -11.12
N PHE A 96 -12.26 11.27 -10.42
CA PHE A 96 -13.21 11.87 -9.48
C PHE A 96 -13.44 13.32 -9.86
#